data_5ee7f4a6e2d7ba90a3ee4689a2c381f6
#
_entry.id   5ee7f4a6e2d7ba90a3ee4689a2c381f6
#
_cell.length_a   1.000
_cell.length_b   1.000
_cell.length_c   1.000
_cell.angle_alpha   90.00
_cell.angle_beta   90.00
_cell.angle_gamma   90.00
#
_symmetry.space_group_name_H-M   'P 1'
#
loop_
_entity.id
_entity.type
_entity.pdbx_description
1 polymer ?
#
loop_
_entity_poly.entity_id
_entity_poly.type
_entity_poly.pdbx_seq_one_letter_code
_entity_poly.pdbx_strand_id
1 'polypeptide(L)'
;MHPALLRHHDRQRSGKGSSCRRFQEKPIPREDIRRVVDLARFSPSWKNTQPVRYVVVDDPVLKERIARECIPGQGFNTKTINRAAALAVVTYIPGLSGQGDAPLTEVQAAGWEMFDAGIAAQTFCLAARELDIGTCILGIFDAD
;
A
#
# COMPACT_ATOMS: atom_id res chain seq x y z
N MET A 1 -0.39 -2.47 8.89
CA MET A 1 0.32 -1.56 7.98
C MET A 1 0.91 -2.35 6.82
N HIS A 2 0.62 -2.02 5.56
CA HIS A 2 1.18 -2.72 4.40
C HIS A 2 1.74 -1.72 3.39
N PRO A 3 3.04 -1.76 3.08
CA PRO A 3 3.62 -0.91 2.05
C PRO A 3 3.41 -1.46 0.63
N ALA A 4 3.07 -0.59 -0.31
CA ALA A 4 2.97 -0.88 -1.74
C ALA A 4 3.91 0.03 -2.56
N LEU A 5 4.54 -0.50 -3.58
CA LEU A 5 5.63 0.15 -4.31
C LEU A 5 5.46 0.16 -5.82
N LEU A 6 6.06 1.12 -6.48
CA LEU A 6 5.70 1.59 -7.82
C LEU A 6 6.85 1.59 -8.85
N ARG A 7 6.72 1.07 -10.03
CA ARG A 7 6.68 1.53 -11.40
C ARG A 7 7.19 0.60 -12.51
N HIS A 8 6.57 0.87 -13.62
CA HIS A 8 6.63 0.46 -15.04
C HIS A 8 6.94 -0.99 -15.38
N HIS A 9 6.02 -1.59 -16.10
CA HIS A 9 6.13 -2.96 -16.60
C HIS A 9 5.97 -3.00 -18.13
N ASP A 10 6.72 -3.90 -18.76
CA ASP A 10 6.60 -4.24 -20.16
C ASP A 10 5.20 -4.80 -20.49
N ARG A 11 4.54 -4.26 -21.50
CA ARG A 11 3.16 -4.59 -21.92
C ARG A 11 2.92 -6.08 -22.20
N GLN A 12 3.96 -6.88 -22.40
CA GLN A 12 3.83 -8.30 -22.73
C GLN A 12 3.47 -9.22 -21.54
N ARG A 13 3.43 -8.72 -20.32
CA ARG A 13 3.05 -9.50 -19.12
C ARG A 13 1.72 -9.12 -18.48
N SER A 14 0.83 -8.48 -19.23
CA SER A 14 -0.40 -7.84 -18.75
C SER A 14 -1.53 -8.77 -18.27
N GLY A 15 -1.32 -10.07 -18.17
CA GLY A 15 -2.34 -11.03 -17.72
C GLY A 15 -2.13 -11.62 -16.32
N LYS A 16 -1.05 -11.28 -15.62
CA LYS A 16 -0.75 -11.85 -14.30
C LYS A 16 -0.61 -10.74 -13.27
N GLY A 17 -1.52 -10.72 -12.29
CA GLY A 17 -1.33 -9.95 -11.07
C GLY A 17 -0.05 -10.42 -10.38
N SER A 18 1.05 -9.72 -10.60
CA SER A 18 2.36 -10.10 -10.06
C SER A 18 3.01 -8.91 -9.37
N SER A 19 3.59 -9.16 -8.20
CA SER A 19 4.41 -8.19 -7.49
C SER A 19 5.59 -7.75 -8.36
N CYS A 20 5.66 -6.46 -8.66
CA CYS A 20 6.79 -5.85 -9.34
C CYS A 20 7.92 -5.63 -8.32
N ARG A 21 9.09 -6.20 -8.55
CA ARG A 21 10.26 -6.10 -7.67
C ARG A 21 11.49 -5.48 -8.35
N ARG A 22 11.37 -5.19 -9.65
CA ARG A 22 12.37 -4.44 -10.42
C ARG A 22 11.69 -3.19 -10.96
N PHE A 23 12.11 -2.05 -10.49
CA PHE A 23 11.58 -0.76 -10.87
C PHE A 23 12.55 -0.02 -11.78
N GLN A 24 12.01 0.83 -12.64
CA GLN A 24 12.81 1.77 -13.40
C GLN A 24 13.27 2.92 -12.49
N GLU A 25 14.48 3.43 -12.71
CA GLU A 25 14.99 4.64 -12.04
C GLU A 25 14.33 5.90 -12.60
N LYS A 26 13.02 6.01 -12.40
CA LYS A 26 12.23 7.13 -12.88
C LYS A 26 11.27 7.58 -11.77
N PRO A 27 11.25 8.87 -11.41
CA PRO A 27 10.31 9.38 -10.43
C PRO A 27 8.87 9.24 -10.93
N ILE A 28 7.92 9.13 -9.99
CA ILE A 28 6.50 9.18 -10.28
C ILE A 28 6.03 10.62 -10.03
N PRO A 29 5.35 11.26 -10.99
CA PRO A 29 4.73 12.55 -10.74
C PRO A 29 3.79 12.48 -9.54
N ARG A 30 3.83 13.48 -8.67
CA ARG A 30 2.95 13.52 -7.49
C ARG A 30 1.46 13.53 -7.86
N GLU A 31 1.12 14.06 -9.02
CA GLU A 31 -0.24 14.03 -9.56
C GLU A 31 -0.70 12.61 -9.88
N ASP A 32 0.17 11.74 -10.42
CA ASP A 32 -0.14 10.33 -10.66
C ASP A 32 -0.35 9.59 -9.34
N ILE A 33 0.47 9.87 -8.32
CA ILE A 33 0.30 9.32 -6.98
C ILE A 33 -1.05 9.75 -6.38
N ARG A 34 -1.40 11.03 -6.49
CA ARG A 34 -2.70 11.54 -6.02
C ARG A 34 -3.85 10.86 -6.74
N ARG A 35 -3.75 10.70 -8.06
CA ARG A 35 -4.76 10.03 -8.86
C ARG A 35 -4.95 8.58 -8.44
N VAL A 36 -3.86 7.85 -8.14
CA VAL A 36 -3.95 6.49 -7.58
C VAL A 36 -4.70 6.48 -6.25
N VAL A 37 -4.36 7.38 -5.33
CA VAL A 37 -5.03 7.49 -4.03
C VAL A 37 -6.50 7.90 -4.19
N ASP A 38 -6.79 8.85 -5.08
CA ASP A 38 -8.15 9.31 -5.37
C ASP A 38 -9.04 8.18 -5.93
N LEU A 39 -8.48 7.29 -6.73
CA LEU A 39 -9.19 6.10 -7.19
C LEU A 39 -9.32 5.05 -6.07
N ALA A 40 -8.25 4.84 -5.30
CA ALA A 40 -8.23 3.84 -4.24
C ALA A 40 -9.18 4.18 -3.07
N ARG A 41 -9.48 5.44 -2.82
CA ARG A 41 -10.44 5.85 -1.77
C ARG A 41 -11.87 5.38 -2.00
N PHE A 42 -12.21 4.99 -3.24
CA PHE A 42 -13.52 4.42 -3.56
C PHE A 42 -13.60 2.91 -3.27
N SER A 43 -12.56 2.32 -2.69
CA SER A 43 -12.63 0.93 -2.24
C SER A 43 -13.76 0.74 -1.24
N PRO A 44 -14.56 -0.34 -1.35
CA PRO A 44 -15.59 -0.61 -0.36
C PRO A 44 -14.96 -0.87 1.02
N SER A 45 -15.68 -0.52 2.05
CA SER A 45 -15.38 -0.87 3.43
C SER A 45 -16.66 -1.26 4.17
N TRP A 46 -16.53 -1.99 5.26
CA TRP A 46 -17.71 -2.39 6.02
C TRP A 46 -18.52 -1.17 6.49
N LYS A 47 -19.82 -1.19 6.21
CA LYS A 47 -20.75 -0.06 6.43
C LYS A 47 -20.28 1.27 5.80
N ASN A 48 -19.39 1.21 4.81
CA ASN A 48 -18.82 2.39 4.18
C ASN A 48 -18.14 3.37 5.16
N THR A 49 -17.50 2.84 6.20
CA THR A 49 -16.84 3.66 7.22
C THR A 49 -15.51 4.24 6.73
N GLN A 50 -14.97 3.72 5.64
CA GLN A 50 -13.74 4.21 4.98
C GLN A 50 -12.56 4.40 5.96
N PRO A 51 -12.14 3.36 6.70
CA PRO A 51 -11.14 3.49 7.76
C PRO A 51 -9.73 3.69 7.24
N VAL A 52 -9.45 3.34 5.98
CA VAL A 52 -8.10 3.25 5.43
C VAL A 52 -7.51 4.62 5.10
N ARG A 53 -6.21 4.78 5.35
CA ARG A 53 -5.41 5.97 5.01
C ARG A 53 -4.13 5.54 4.29
N TYR A 54 -3.59 6.43 3.46
CA TYR A 54 -2.35 6.23 2.74
C TYR A 54 -1.34 7.31 3.14
N VAL A 55 -0.15 6.88 3.55
CA VAL A 55 1.00 7.77 3.72
C VAL A 55 1.99 7.44 2.63
N VAL A 56 2.27 8.40 1.75
CA VAL A 56 3.19 8.19 0.64
C VAL A 56 4.51 8.90 0.90
N VAL A 57 5.59 8.16 0.82
CA VAL A 57 6.96 8.62 1.01
C VAL A 57 7.70 8.53 -0.31
N ASP A 58 8.02 9.67 -0.90
CA ASP A 58 8.78 9.83 -2.15
C ASP A 58 10.20 10.38 -1.90
N ASP A 59 10.48 10.83 -0.67
CA ASP A 59 11.82 11.26 -0.26
C ASP A 59 12.77 10.07 -0.14
N PRO A 60 13.91 10.07 -0.85
CA PRO A 60 14.83 8.93 -0.88
C PRO A 60 15.52 8.69 0.47
N VAL A 61 15.79 9.74 1.25
CA VAL A 61 16.46 9.64 2.54
C VAL A 61 15.54 9.00 3.56
N LEU A 62 14.28 9.45 3.59
CA LEU A 62 13.27 8.88 4.48
C LEU A 62 12.94 7.43 4.09
N LYS A 63 12.84 7.11 2.80
CA LYS A 63 12.63 5.73 2.34
C LYS A 63 13.77 4.81 2.77
N GLU A 64 15.02 5.24 2.59
CA GLU A 64 16.20 4.47 3.00
C GLU A 64 16.21 4.25 4.52
N ARG A 65 15.85 5.28 5.29
CA ARG A 65 15.74 5.18 6.74
C ARG A 65 14.67 4.15 7.15
N ILE A 66 13.47 4.22 6.58
CA ILE A 66 12.40 3.24 6.82
C ILE A 66 12.87 1.82 6.43
N ALA A 67 13.52 1.68 5.27
CA ALA A 67 14.01 0.39 4.81
C ALA A 67 15.07 -0.21 5.74
N ARG A 68 15.86 0.62 6.41
CA ARG A 68 16.91 0.18 7.36
C ARG A 68 16.35 -0.11 8.75
N GLU A 69 15.44 0.73 9.25
CA GLU A 69 14.99 0.71 10.63
C GLU A 69 13.75 -0.18 10.84
N CYS A 70 12.85 -0.20 9.85
CA CYS A 70 11.56 -0.90 9.97
C CYS A 70 11.51 -2.25 9.23
N ILE A 71 12.56 -2.65 8.49
CA ILE A 71 12.57 -3.93 7.79
C ILE A 71 13.59 -4.88 8.43
N PRO A 72 13.14 -5.93 9.12
CA PRO A 72 14.06 -6.84 9.80
C PRO A 72 14.95 -7.59 8.80
N GLY A 73 16.21 -7.75 9.17
CA GLY A 73 17.18 -8.59 8.46
C GLY A 73 17.78 -7.99 7.19
N GLN A 74 17.57 -6.70 6.89
CA GLN A 74 18.14 -5.98 5.73
C GLN A 74 18.15 -6.77 4.41
N GLY A 75 17.10 -7.55 4.18
CA GLY A 75 17.04 -8.52 3.13
C GLY A 75 16.47 -7.97 1.83
N PHE A 76 15.65 -8.80 1.22
CA PHE A 76 15.04 -8.54 -0.07
C PHE A 76 14.09 -7.32 -0.07
N ASN A 77 13.31 -7.12 1.00
CA ASN A 77 12.35 -6.01 1.11
C ASN A 77 13.07 -4.66 1.20
N THR A 78 14.16 -4.56 1.96
CA THR A 78 15.02 -3.35 2.03
C THR A 78 15.47 -2.92 0.63
N LYS A 79 16.00 -3.87 -0.17
CA LYS A 79 16.42 -3.58 -1.55
C LYS A 79 15.25 -3.17 -2.45
N THR A 80 14.08 -3.76 -2.23
CA THR A 80 12.87 -3.43 -2.98
C THR A 80 12.40 -2.01 -2.70
N ILE A 81 12.37 -1.58 -1.42
CA ILE A 81 12.01 -0.23 -1.00
C ILE A 81 12.99 0.80 -1.60
N ASN A 82 14.30 0.56 -1.49
CA ASN A 82 15.30 1.50 -1.97
C ASN A 82 15.25 1.71 -3.50
N ARG A 83 14.86 0.70 -4.26
CA ARG A 83 14.72 0.78 -5.72
C ARG A 83 13.40 1.40 -6.18
N ALA A 84 12.38 1.43 -5.33
CA ALA A 84 11.09 1.98 -5.69
C ALA A 84 11.13 3.51 -5.74
N ALA A 85 10.36 4.11 -6.65
CA ALA A 85 10.23 5.57 -6.72
C ALA A 85 9.52 6.13 -5.48
N ALA A 86 8.54 5.41 -4.95
CA ALA A 86 7.82 5.79 -3.74
C ALA A 86 7.44 4.57 -2.89
N LEU A 87 7.22 4.79 -1.60
CA LEU A 87 6.68 3.85 -0.64
C LEU A 87 5.30 4.34 -0.20
N ALA A 88 4.26 3.53 -0.40
CA ALA A 88 2.94 3.80 0.16
C ALA A 88 2.72 2.93 1.40
N VAL A 89 2.52 3.56 2.54
CA VAL A 89 2.16 2.91 3.79
C VAL A 89 0.65 2.94 3.91
N VAL A 90 0.02 1.77 3.91
CA VAL A 90 -1.42 1.62 4.09
C VAL A 90 -1.70 1.46 5.58
N THR A 91 -2.49 2.38 6.13
CA THR A 91 -2.89 2.39 7.54
C THR A 91 -4.40 2.41 7.64
N TYR A 92 -4.94 2.19 8.84
CA TYR A 92 -6.35 2.36 9.13
C TYR A 92 -6.55 3.05 10.48
N ILE A 93 -7.73 3.63 10.66
CA ILE A 93 -8.13 4.23 11.95
C ILE A 93 -8.72 3.10 12.81
N PRO A 94 -8.08 2.75 13.94
CA PRO A 94 -8.57 1.69 14.81
C PRO A 94 -9.99 1.97 15.32
N GLY A 95 -10.83 0.95 15.39
CA GLY A 95 -12.20 1.02 15.88
C GLY A 95 -13.20 1.64 14.89
N LEU A 96 -12.76 2.10 13.70
CA LEU A 96 -13.67 2.73 12.75
C LEU A 96 -14.37 1.72 11.84
N SER A 97 -13.72 0.60 11.50
CA SER A 97 -14.31 -0.41 10.61
C SER A 97 -15.55 -1.02 11.23
N GLY A 98 -16.67 -0.94 10.51
CA GLY A 98 -17.95 -1.50 10.95
C GLY A 98 -18.58 -0.84 12.17
N GLN A 99 -18.14 0.33 12.57
CA GLN A 99 -18.72 1.09 13.67
C GLN A 99 -20.24 1.25 13.50
N GLY A 100 -21.01 1.00 14.57
CA GLY A 100 -22.46 1.04 14.57
C GLY A 100 -23.03 0.61 15.92
N ASP A 101 -24.36 0.38 15.97
CA ASP A 101 -25.13 0.18 17.21
C ASP A 101 -24.80 -1.11 17.97
N ALA A 102 -24.23 -2.11 17.30
CA ALA A 102 -23.83 -3.36 17.95
C ALA A 102 -22.32 -3.37 18.22
N PRO A 103 -21.91 -3.55 19.47
CA PRO A 103 -20.49 -3.64 19.80
C PRO A 103 -19.88 -4.89 19.18
N LEU A 104 -18.70 -4.73 18.57
CA LEU A 104 -17.89 -5.85 18.06
C LEU A 104 -16.98 -6.38 19.17
N THR A 105 -16.68 -7.67 19.14
CA THR A 105 -15.54 -8.18 19.89
C THR A 105 -14.24 -7.64 19.28
N GLU A 106 -13.17 -7.59 20.08
CA GLU A 106 -11.84 -7.12 19.60
C GLU A 106 -11.37 -7.92 18.39
N VAL A 107 -11.60 -9.23 18.38
CA VAL A 107 -11.22 -10.12 17.27
C VAL A 107 -12.01 -9.78 15.99
N GLN A 108 -13.31 -9.48 16.11
CA GLN A 108 -14.13 -9.09 14.98
C GLN A 108 -13.70 -7.71 14.45
N ALA A 109 -13.45 -6.75 15.33
CA ALA A 109 -13.00 -5.41 14.94
C ALA A 109 -11.67 -5.49 14.18
N ALA A 110 -10.66 -6.15 14.73
CA ALA A 110 -9.36 -6.33 14.09
C ALA A 110 -9.47 -7.08 12.76
N GLY A 111 -10.33 -8.11 12.67
CA GLY A 111 -10.57 -8.86 11.44
C GLY A 111 -11.14 -7.98 10.33
N TRP A 112 -12.11 -7.13 10.61
CA TRP A 112 -12.71 -6.24 9.63
C TRP A 112 -11.78 -5.09 9.21
N GLU A 113 -10.99 -4.56 10.13
CA GLU A 113 -9.97 -3.55 9.82
C GLU A 113 -8.94 -4.08 8.82
N MET A 114 -8.45 -5.30 9.05
CA MET A 114 -7.51 -5.96 8.15
C MET A 114 -8.14 -6.32 6.81
N PHE A 115 -9.42 -6.72 6.80
CA PHE A 115 -10.15 -7.01 5.58
C PHE A 115 -10.33 -5.75 4.73
N ASP A 116 -10.80 -4.65 5.32
CA ASP A 116 -10.95 -3.36 4.65
C ASP A 116 -9.60 -2.83 4.13
N ALA A 117 -8.53 -2.97 4.93
CA ALA A 117 -7.18 -2.60 4.51
C ALA A 117 -6.69 -3.44 3.32
N GLY A 118 -7.02 -4.73 3.28
CA GLY A 118 -6.69 -5.62 2.16
C GLY A 118 -7.41 -5.23 0.87
N ILE A 119 -8.71 -4.90 0.95
CA ILE A 119 -9.49 -4.40 -0.19
C ILE A 119 -8.89 -3.09 -0.71
N ALA A 120 -8.60 -2.15 0.19
CA ALA A 120 -8.03 -0.86 -0.16
C ALA A 120 -6.63 -1.00 -0.78
N ALA A 121 -5.79 -1.88 -0.25
CA ALA A 121 -4.47 -2.17 -0.82
C ALA A 121 -4.57 -2.75 -2.23
N GLN A 122 -5.51 -3.67 -2.47
CA GLN A 122 -5.74 -4.22 -3.81
C GLN A 122 -6.28 -3.16 -4.77
N THR A 123 -7.23 -2.33 -4.33
CA THR A 123 -7.77 -1.24 -5.15
C THR A 123 -6.67 -0.23 -5.52
N PHE A 124 -5.78 0.09 -4.58
CA PHE A 124 -4.60 0.91 -4.85
C PHE A 124 -3.70 0.28 -5.92
N CYS A 125 -3.44 -1.01 -5.84
CA CYS A 125 -2.63 -1.72 -6.84
C CYS A 125 -3.28 -1.70 -8.23
N LEU A 126 -4.60 -1.83 -8.32
CA LEU A 126 -5.35 -1.76 -9.59
C LEU A 126 -5.32 -0.33 -10.16
N ALA A 127 -5.56 0.67 -9.32
CA ALA A 127 -5.48 2.08 -9.72
C ALA A 127 -4.07 2.47 -10.20
N ALA A 128 -3.03 1.99 -9.52
CA ALA A 128 -1.64 2.18 -9.95
C ALA A 128 -1.39 1.51 -11.31
N ARG A 129 -1.92 0.30 -11.49
CA ARG A 129 -1.78 -0.44 -12.76
C ARG A 129 -2.44 0.28 -13.93
N GLU A 130 -3.57 0.93 -13.73
CA GLU A 130 -4.26 1.73 -14.74
C GLU A 130 -3.36 2.87 -15.27
N LEU A 131 -2.46 3.37 -14.45
CA LEU A 131 -1.46 4.38 -14.81
C LEU A 131 -0.10 3.78 -15.21
N ASP A 132 -0.06 2.51 -15.58
CA ASP A 132 1.18 1.77 -15.89
C ASP A 132 2.22 1.78 -14.73
N ILE A 133 1.76 1.87 -13.50
CA ILE A 133 2.60 1.87 -12.31
C ILE A 133 2.62 0.47 -11.69
N GLY A 134 3.78 -0.16 -11.63
CA GLY A 134 3.98 -1.47 -10.98
C GLY A 134 4.02 -1.35 -9.46
N THR A 135 3.43 -2.33 -8.76
CA THR A 135 3.37 -2.35 -7.29
C THR A 135 3.93 -3.65 -6.72
N CYS A 136 4.36 -3.59 -5.46
CA CYS A 136 4.71 -4.77 -4.66
C CYS A 136 4.22 -4.56 -3.23
N ILE A 137 3.33 -5.44 -2.77
CA ILE A 137 2.87 -5.43 -1.37
C ILE A 137 3.95 -6.11 -0.52
N LEU A 138 4.35 -5.43 0.56
CA LEU A 138 5.29 -5.93 1.55
C LEU A 138 4.55 -6.13 2.88
N GLY A 139 4.71 -7.31 3.49
CA GLY A 139 4.04 -7.68 4.75
C GLY A 139 5.00 -8.02 5.89
N ILE A 140 6.31 -7.92 5.67
CA ILE A 140 7.33 -8.18 6.71
C ILE A 140 8.00 -6.85 7.05
N PHE A 141 7.62 -6.28 8.18
CA PHE A 141 8.14 -5.03 8.71
C PHE A 141 7.93 -5.00 10.23
N ASP A 142 8.72 -4.19 10.92
CA ASP A 142 8.54 -3.82 12.32
C ASP A 142 7.68 -2.55 12.37
N ALA A 143 6.64 -2.56 13.17
CA ALA A 143 5.69 -1.45 13.29
C ALA A 143 5.82 -0.67 14.60
N ASP A 144 6.71 -1.10 15.51
CA ASP A 144 6.95 -0.49 16.84
C ASP A 144 7.94 0.66 16.81
#